data_a9268c9fc5a0c081eef64f0b8177ee97
#
_entry.id   a9268c9fc5a0c081eef64f0b8177ee97
#
_cell.length_a   1.000
_cell.length_b   1.000
_cell.length_c   1.000
_cell.angle_alpha   90.00
_cell.angle_beta   90.00
_cell.angle_gamma   90.00
#
_symmetry.space_group_name_H-M   'P 1'
#
loop_
_entity.id
_entity.type
_entity.pdbx_description
1 polymer ?
#
loop_
_entity_poly.entity_id
_entity_poly.type
_entity_poly.pdbx_seq_one_letter_code
_entity_poly.pdbx_strand_id
1 'polypeptide(L)'
;MTMSRKLGTLTLGCALAVVAGCQTSPPPVVVPAGFQPLGVTAPYLLGDVIGGQRARAAKMRAAKIRPLTAYEVGPYMADLDVELRRQTAGIGLDVLQVGGGIVIRIPATFTFDPGSAAVKATTDATLLEIARTVKTRNRTFVDVLAHTDTSGSPQTNAALSEKRAAAVATYLAAHGVARARIASRGLGESAPLYSPETDETQKASNRRIEIRLVPYRA
;
A
#
# COMPACT_ATOMS: atom_id res chain seq x y z
N MET A 1 -14.24 38.24 -78.29
CA MET A 1 -13.26 37.19 -78.00
C MET A 1 -12.79 37.39 -76.56
N THR A 2 -13.44 36.79 -75.60
CA THR A 2 -13.19 36.94 -74.17
C THR A 2 -12.93 35.58 -73.54
N MET A 3 -11.66 35.30 -73.23
CA MET A 3 -11.24 34.07 -72.54
C MET A 3 -11.50 34.23 -71.03
N SER A 4 -12.42 33.45 -70.54
CA SER A 4 -12.69 33.34 -69.10
C SER A 4 -11.71 32.32 -68.46
N ARG A 5 -10.87 32.78 -67.56
CA ARG A 5 -10.01 31.93 -66.73
C ARG A 5 -10.78 31.49 -65.48
N LYS A 6 -11.02 30.20 -65.35
CA LYS A 6 -11.54 29.55 -64.14
C LYS A 6 -10.39 29.37 -63.17
N LEU A 7 -10.46 30.04 -62.00
CA LEU A 7 -9.60 29.74 -60.85
C LEU A 7 -10.12 28.51 -60.15
N GLY A 8 -9.31 27.48 -60.09
CA GLY A 8 -9.58 26.31 -59.27
C GLY A 8 -9.05 26.54 -57.85
N THR A 9 -9.94 26.48 -56.90
CA THR A 9 -9.61 26.49 -55.46
C THR A 9 -9.15 25.11 -55.02
N LEU A 10 -7.87 25.01 -54.64
CA LEU A 10 -7.28 23.81 -54.05
C LEU A 10 -7.60 23.84 -52.57
N THR A 11 -8.53 22.99 -52.13
CA THR A 11 -8.80 22.76 -50.70
C THR A 11 -7.79 21.75 -50.16
N LEU A 12 -6.87 22.23 -49.34
CA LEU A 12 -5.91 21.41 -48.58
C LEU A 12 -6.64 20.76 -47.41
N GLY A 13 -7.04 19.50 -47.57
CA GLY A 13 -7.64 18.72 -46.48
C GLY A 13 -6.56 18.30 -45.48
N CYS A 14 -6.58 18.92 -44.28
CA CYS A 14 -5.76 18.50 -43.18
C CYS A 14 -6.36 17.24 -42.54
N ALA A 15 -5.81 16.06 -42.89
CA ALA A 15 -6.20 14.81 -42.25
C ALA A 15 -5.56 14.75 -40.84
N LEU A 16 -6.39 15.02 -39.80
CA LEU A 16 -6.01 14.73 -38.42
C LEU A 16 -5.99 13.18 -38.27
N ALA A 17 -4.80 12.60 -38.23
CA ALA A 17 -4.62 11.22 -37.80
C ALA A 17 -4.83 11.18 -36.27
N VAL A 18 -6.00 10.72 -35.86
CA VAL A 18 -6.28 10.33 -34.48
C VAL A 18 -5.48 9.07 -34.19
N VAL A 19 -4.36 9.19 -33.51
CA VAL A 19 -3.63 8.05 -32.95
C VAL A 19 -4.49 7.51 -31.81
N ALA A 20 -5.29 6.49 -32.10
CA ALA A 20 -5.96 5.70 -31.07
C ALA A 20 -4.88 4.96 -30.28
N GLY A 21 -4.44 5.54 -29.18
CA GLY A 21 -3.61 4.86 -28.20
C GLY A 21 -4.40 3.66 -27.66
N CYS A 22 -3.95 2.45 -28.01
CA CYS A 22 -4.40 1.23 -27.36
C CYS A 22 -4.06 1.35 -25.88
N GLN A 23 -5.03 1.77 -25.08
CA GLN A 23 -5.00 1.55 -23.65
C GLN A 23 -5.23 0.04 -23.44
N THR A 24 -4.15 -0.71 -23.39
CA THR A 24 -4.22 -2.09 -22.92
C THR A 24 -4.56 -2.04 -21.44
N SER A 25 -5.84 -2.25 -21.12
CA SER A 25 -6.25 -2.50 -19.75
C SER A 25 -5.37 -3.63 -19.21
N PRO A 26 -4.83 -3.50 -18.00
CA PRO A 26 -4.10 -4.60 -17.38
C PRO A 26 -5.01 -5.84 -17.36
N PRO A 27 -4.47 -7.05 -17.54
CA PRO A 27 -5.27 -8.27 -17.52
C PRO A 27 -6.04 -8.34 -16.20
N PRO A 28 -7.28 -8.87 -16.22
CA PRO A 28 -8.07 -9.02 -15.01
C PRO A 28 -7.26 -9.85 -13.99
N VAL A 29 -7.11 -9.31 -12.78
CA VAL A 29 -6.51 -10.06 -11.67
C VAL A 29 -7.44 -11.23 -11.39
N VAL A 30 -6.97 -12.45 -11.70
CA VAL A 30 -7.69 -13.67 -11.33
C VAL A 30 -7.61 -13.80 -9.82
N VAL A 31 -8.70 -13.49 -9.14
CA VAL A 31 -8.81 -13.65 -7.69
C VAL A 31 -9.14 -15.12 -7.42
N PRO A 32 -8.29 -15.88 -6.72
CA PRO A 32 -8.57 -17.26 -6.38
C PRO A 32 -9.87 -17.41 -5.56
N ALA A 33 -10.55 -18.54 -5.71
CA ALA A 33 -11.73 -18.84 -4.91
C ALA A 33 -11.40 -18.77 -3.40
N GLY A 34 -12.25 -18.09 -2.62
CA GLY A 34 -12.01 -17.84 -1.19
C GLY A 34 -11.05 -16.70 -0.85
N PHE A 35 -10.44 -16.05 -1.85
CA PHE A 35 -9.61 -14.88 -1.61
C PHE A 35 -10.47 -13.67 -1.23
N GLN A 36 -10.24 -13.14 -0.04
CA GLN A 36 -10.84 -11.90 0.41
C GLN A 36 -9.78 -10.79 0.30
N PRO A 37 -9.88 -9.93 -0.72
CA PRO A 37 -8.94 -8.83 -0.84
C PRO A 37 -9.01 -7.96 0.42
N LEU A 38 -7.94 -7.97 1.19
CA LEU A 38 -7.76 -7.16 2.41
C LEU A 38 -8.60 -7.53 3.63
N GLY A 39 -8.96 -8.81 3.81
CA GLY A 39 -9.69 -9.22 5.01
C GLY A 39 -10.92 -8.34 5.26
N VAL A 40 -11.92 -8.42 4.40
CA VAL A 40 -13.04 -7.46 4.34
C VAL A 40 -14.04 -7.62 5.49
N THR A 41 -13.68 -8.28 6.55
CA THR A 41 -14.51 -8.29 7.76
C THR A 41 -13.93 -7.33 8.76
N ALA A 42 -14.01 -6.03 8.45
CA ALA A 42 -13.97 -5.23 9.55
C ALA A 42 -13.50 -3.88 9.64
N PRO A 43 -13.35 -3.23 10.73
CA PRO A 43 -13.38 -1.78 10.87
C PRO A 43 -12.18 -1.05 10.26
N TYR A 44 -11.40 -1.71 9.40
CA TYR A 44 -10.20 -1.14 8.75
C TYR A 44 -10.32 -1.10 7.23
N LEU A 45 -11.50 -0.75 6.73
CA LEU A 45 -11.65 -0.37 5.34
C LEU A 45 -10.66 0.75 5.02
N LEU A 46 -10.08 0.66 3.85
CA LEU A 46 -9.13 1.64 3.34
C LEU A 46 -9.71 3.05 3.42
N GLY A 47 -9.04 3.89 4.17
CA GLY A 47 -9.52 5.21 4.55
C GLY A 47 -9.54 5.42 6.06
N ASP A 48 -9.69 4.35 6.84
CA ASP A 48 -9.58 4.43 8.29
C ASP A 48 -8.11 4.27 8.73
N VAL A 49 -7.68 5.13 9.61
CA VAL A 49 -6.37 5.05 10.27
C VAL A 49 -6.56 4.58 11.69
N ILE A 50 -5.65 3.76 12.18
CA ILE A 50 -5.65 3.32 13.58
C ILE A 50 -5.67 4.54 14.51
N GLY A 51 -6.59 4.57 15.45
CA GLY A 51 -6.74 5.69 16.40
C GLY A 51 -7.44 6.93 15.83
N GLY A 52 -7.99 6.84 14.61
CA GLY A 52 -8.79 7.88 13.98
C GLY A 52 -7.98 9.00 13.32
N GLN A 53 -8.41 9.40 12.14
CA GLN A 53 -7.72 10.42 11.34
C GLN A 53 -7.60 11.76 12.07
N ARG A 54 -8.68 12.24 12.73
CA ARG A 54 -8.70 13.53 13.39
C ARG A 54 -7.67 13.64 14.51
N ALA A 55 -7.59 12.64 15.39
CA ALA A 55 -6.64 12.62 16.49
C ALA A 55 -5.19 12.56 16.01
N ARG A 56 -4.92 11.73 15.00
CA ARG A 56 -3.58 11.62 14.41
C ARG A 56 -3.19 12.83 13.57
N ALA A 57 -4.14 13.44 12.86
CA ALA A 57 -3.90 14.70 12.14
C ALA A 57 -3.43 15.82 13.09
N ALA A 58 -3.96 15.89 14.32
CA ALA A 58 -3.47 16.83 15.31
C ALA A 58 -1.98 16.59 15.67
N LYS A 59 -1.58 15.33 15.85
CA LYS A 59 -0.17 14.95 16.09
C LYS A 59 0.73 15.28 14.89
N MET A 60 0.24 15.05 13.66
CA MET A 60 0.99 15.39 12.44
C MET A 60 1.19 16.89 12.28
N ARG A 61 0.15 17.70 12.56
CA ARG A 61 0.27 19.18 12.56
C ARG A 61 1.28 19.65 13.60
N ALA A 62 1.23 19.11 14.82
CA ALA A 62 2.21 19.41 15.87
C ALA A 62 3.65 19.06 15.45
N ALA A 63 3.81 18.00 14.66
CA ALA A 63 5.08 17.61 14.04
C ALA A 63 5.43 18.41 12.78
N LYS A 64 4.70 19.47 12.46
CA LYS A 64 4.87 20.34 11.28
C LYS A 64 4.76 19.61 9.94
N ILE A 65 4.02 18.51 9.88
CA ILE A 65 3.73 17.80 8.66
C ILE A 65 2.49 18.43 8.00
N ARG A 66 2.67 18.90 6.76
CA ARG A 66 1.60 19.56 5.99
C ARG A 66 0.67 18.52 5.37
N PRO A 67 -0.67 18.71 5.44
CA PRO A 67 -1.61 17.84 4.72
C PRO A 67 -1.50 18.01 3.21
N LEU A 68 -1.97 17.02 2.48
CA LEU A 68 -2.16 17.05 1.03
C LEU A 68 -3.46 17.78 0.71
N THR A 69 -3.44 18.69 -0.26
CA THR A 69 -4.66 19.21 -0.88
C THR A 69 -5.30 18.13 -1.77
N ALA A 70 -6.56 18.33 -2.15
CA ALA A 70 -7.27 17.37 -3.01
C ALA A 70 -6.52 17.11 -4.34
N TYR A 71 -5.91 18.14 -4.92
CA TYR A 71 -5.14 18.05 -6.17
C TYR A 71 -3.78 17.35 -6.00
N GLU A 72 -3.19 17.41 -4.82
CA GLU A 72 -1.89 16.78 -4.54
C GLU A 72 -1.98 15.30 -4.26
N VAL A 73 -3.14 14.79 -3.79
CA VAL A 73 -3.27 13.38 -3.36
C VAL A 73 -2.93 12.41 -4.48
N GLY A 74 -3.55 12.57 -5.65
CA GLY A 74 -3.36 11.66 -6.78
C GLY A 74 -1.89 11.56 -7.22
N PRO A 75 -1.25 12.65 -7.64
CA PRO A 75 0.15 12.63 -8.05
C PRO A 75 1.09 12.12 -6.95
N TYR A 76 0.90 12.58 -5.70
CA TYR A 76 1.73 12.18 -4.58
C TYR A 76 1.69 10.67 -4.32
N MET A 77 0.49 10.07 -4.35
CA MET A 77 0.33 8.63 -4.11
C MET A 77 0.81 7.79 -5.30
N ALA A 78 0.66 8.29 -6.53
CA ALA A 78 1.18 7.64 -7.73
C ALA A 78 2.73 7.58 -7.72
N ASP A 79 3.40 8.69 -7.43
CA ASP A 79 4.86 8.73 -7.29
C ASP A 79 5.36 7.80 -6.18
N LEU A 80 4.65 7.77 -5.06
CA LEU A 80 4.98 6.90 -3.93
C LEU A 80 4.83 5.42 -4.30
N ASP A 81 3.78 5.05 -5.02
CA ASP A 81 3.55 3.68 -5.50
C ASP A 81 4.66 3.21 -6.46
N VAL A 82 5.00 4.04 -7.44
CA VAL A 82 6.08 3.75 -8.41
C VAL A 82 7.41 3.51 -7.68
N GLU A 83 7.75 4.38 -6.73
CA GLU A 83 9.01 4.25 -5.98
C GLU A 83 9.04 2.98 -5.12
N LEU A 84 7.94 2.68 -4.41
CA LEU A 84 7.85 1.46 -3.59
C LEU A 84 7.93 0.19 -4.45
N ARG A 85 7.22 0.13 -5.59
CA ARG A 85 7.31 -1.01 -6.51
C ARG A 85 8.71 -1.21 -7.06
N ARG A 86 9.39 -0.11 -7.40
CA ARG A 86 10.78 -0.17 -7.88
C ARG A 86 11.71 -0.78 -6.84
N GLN A 87 11.56 -0.40 -5.56
CA GLN A 87 12.39 -0.89 -4.46
C GLN A 87 12.09 -2.33 -4.05
N THR A 88 10.85 -2.77 -4.21
CA THR A 88 10.42 -4.11 -3.80
C THR A 88 10.37 -5.11 -4.96
N ALA A 89 10.77 -4.70 -6.17
CA ALA A 89 10.79 -5.58 -7.34
C ALA A 89 11.69 -6.80 -7.11
N GLY A 90 11.14 -8.00 -7.35
CA GLY A 90 11.88 -9.26 -7.24
C GLY A 90 12.13 -9.76 -5.80
N ILE A 91 11.64 -9.05 -4.77
CA ILE A 91 11.85 -9.44 -3.35
C ILE A 91 10.69 -10.29 -2.80
N GLY A 92 9.61 -10.46 -3.56
CA GLY A 92 8.43 -11.22 -3.12
C GLY A 92 7.51 -10.44 -2.16
N LEU A 93 7.53 -9.11 -2.25
CA LEU A 93 6.61 -8.22 -1.55
C LEU A 93 5.54 -7.70 -2.50
N ASP A 94 4.31 -7.58 -2.01
CA ASP A 94 3.23 -6.98 -2.79
C ASP A 94 3.06 -5.50 -2.42
N VAL A 95 2.98 -4.65 -3.44
CA VAL A 95 2.58 -3.25 -3.30
C VAL A 95 1.24 -3.07 -4.00
N LEU A 96 0.20 -2.76 -3.24
CA LEU A 96 -1.19 -2.70 -3.71
C LEU A 96 -1.73 -1.28 -3.54
N GLN A 97 -2.37 -0.76 -4.58
CA GLN A 97 -3.17 0.47 -4.45
C GLN A 97 -4.60 0.10 -4.04
N VAL A 98 -5.07 0.65 -2.94
CA VAL A 98 -6.40 0.33 -2.42
C VAL A 98 -7.03 1.56 -1.78
N GLY A 99 -8.24 1.93 -2.21
CA GLY A 99 -9.02 3.03 -1.62
C GLY A 99 -8.31 4.40 -1.59
N GLY A 100 -7.38 4.63 -2.54
CA GLY A 100 -6.57 5.84 -2.60
C GLY A 100 -5.38 5.85 -1.63
N GLY A 101 -5.09 4.72 -0.98
CA GLY A 101 -3.88 4.46 -0.20
C GLY A 101 -3.01 3.39 -0.84
N ILE A 102 -1.89 3.07 -0.20
CA ILE A 102 -0.98 2.01 -0.61
C ILE A 102 -0.84 1.02 0.55
N VAL A 103 -0.82 -0.26 0.24
CA VAL A 103 -0.54 -1.34 1.18
C VAL A 103 0.69 -2.09 0.70
N ILE A 104 1.73 -2.10 1.53
CA ILE A 104 2.89 -2.97 1.35
C ILE A 104 2.64 -4.22 2.17
N ARG A 105 2.53 -5.35 1.49
CA ARG A 105 2.29 -6.66 2.09
C ARG A 105 3.58 -7.45 2.15
N ILE A 106 3.96 -7.87 3.35
CA ILE A 106 5.24 -8.54 3.62
C ILE A 106 4.92 -9.90 4.24
N PRO A 107 5.34 -11.03 3.66
CA PRO A 107 5.19 -12.33 4.32
C PRO A 107 5.84 -12.31 5.71
N ALA A 108 5.14 -12.83 6.73
CA ALA A 108 5.69 -12.82 8.09
C ALA A 108 6.98 -13.65 8.20
N THR A 109 7.10 -14.72 7.42
CA THR A 109 8.31 -15.57 7.34
C THR A 109 9.52 -14.84 6.76
N PHE A 110 9.29 -13.81 5.94
CA PHE A 110 10.35 -12.93 5.46
C PHE A 110 10.92 -12.09 6.60
N THR A 111 10.06 -11.58 7.49
CA THR A 111 10.42 -10.62 8.53
C THR A 111 10.82 -11.26 9.86
N PHE A 112 10.22 -12.42 10.21
CA PHE A 112 10.35 -13.04 11.52
C PHE A 112 10.59 -14.54 11.42
N ASP A 113 11.30 -15.09 12.40
CA ASP A 113 11.34 -16.53 12.60
C ASP A 113 10.02 -17.05 13.19
N PRO A 114 9.74 -18.35 13.08
CA PRO A 114 8.53 -18.96 13.66
C PRO A 114 8.41 -18.63 15.17
N GLY A 115 7.23 -18.17 15.57
CA GLY A 115 6.96 -17.77 16.96
C GLY A 115 7.67 -16.52 17.46
N SER A 116 8.55 -15.91 16.66
CA SER A 116 9.33 -14.71 17.02
C SER A 116 8.63 -13.42 16.59
N ALA A 117 8.96 -12.34 17.29
CA ALA A 117 8.67 -10.97 16.90
C ALA A 117 9.96 -10.12 16.73
N ALA A 118 11.14 -10.74 16.79
CA ALA A 118 12.40 -10.07 16.48
C ALA A 118 12.57 -9.99 14.95
N VAL A 119 12.80 -8.79 14.43
CA VAL A 119 13.03 -8.55 13.00
C VAL A 119 14.34 -9.23 12.60
N LYS A 120 14.32 -10.03 11.54
CA LYS A 120 15.47 -10.76 11.03
C LYS A 120 16.47 -9.80 10.40
N ALA A 121 17.76 -10.04 10.64
CA ALA A 121 18.84 -9.26 10.00
C ALA A 121 18.79 -9.33 8.46
N THR A 122 18.34 -10.44 7.89
CA THR A 122 18.18 -10.61 6.44
C THR A 122 17.13 -9.69 5.82
N THR A 123 16.19 -9.16 6.64
CA THR A 123 15.12 -8.25 6.20
C THR A 123 15.54 -6.78 6.32
N ASP A 124 16.64 -6.51 7.01
CA ASP A 124 17.06 -5.14 7.38
C ASP A 124 17.17 -4.22 6.17
N ALA A 125 17.88 -4.63 5.12
CA ALA A 125 18.06 -3.82 3.91
C ALA A 125 16.71 -3.43 3.27
N THR A 126 15.77 -4.36 3.16
CA THR A 126 14.45 -4.11 2.58
C THR A 126 13.61 -3.15 3.42
N LEU A 127 13.55 -3.40 4.75
CA LEU A 127 12.81 -2.52 5.66
C LEU A 127 13.43 -1.13 5.73
N LEU A 128 14.76 -1.02 5.63
CA LEU A 128 15.48 0.25 5.60
C LEU A 128 15.10 1.08 4.36
N GLU A 129 15.05 0.46 3.18
CA GLU A 129 14.63 1.16 1.95
C GLU A 129 13.16 1.62 2.03
N ILE A 130 12.26 0.77 2.54
CA ILE A 130 10.87 1.17 2.79
C ILE A 130 10.83 2.35 3.77
N ALA A 131 11.60 2.28 4.86
CA ALA A 131 11.65 3.36 5.86
C ALA A 131 12.18 4.67 5.26
N ARG A 132 13.22 4.63 4.42
CA ARG A 132 13.77 5.81 3.72
C ARG A 132 12.73 6.47 2.82
N THR A 133 12.01 5.69 2.02
CA THR A 133 10.96 6.20 1.14
C THR A 133 9.80 6.78 1.95
N VAL A 134 9.33 6.07 2.96
CA VAL A 134 8.24 6.54 3.83
C VAL A 134 8.68 7.77 4.63
N LYS A 135 9.94 7.91 5.01
CA LYS A 135 10.50 9.10 5.66
C LYS A 135 10.48 10.31 4.74
N THR A 136 10.96 10.18 3.51
CA THR A 136 11.02 11.28 2.53
C THR A 136 9.62 11.66 2.04
N ARG A 137 8.77 10.68 1.79
CA ARG A 137 7.35 10.86 1.43
C ARG A 137 6.50 10.95 2.70
N ASN A 138 6.62 12.06 3.43
CA ASN A 138 6.16 12.16 4.83
C ASN A 138 4.68 12.53 5.01
N ARG A 139 3.89 12.69 3.94
CA ARG A 139 2.51 13.22 4.00
C ARG A 139 1.45 12.10 3.97
N THR A 140 1.76 10.94 4.58
CA THR A 140 0.82 9.85 4.81
C THR A 140 0.78 9.47 6.29
N PHE A 141 -0.34 8.93 6.75
CA PHE A 141 -0.38 8.07 7.93
C PHE A 141 0.30 6.75 7.60
N VAL A 142 0.88 6.12 8.59
CA VAL A 142 1.59 4.85 8.48
C VAL A 142 1.00 3.90 9.52
N ASP A 143 0.21 2.94 9.06
CA ASP A 143 -0.40 1.93 9.92
C ASP A 143 0.28 0.59 9.68
N VAL A 144 0.82 0.00 10.73
CA VAL A 144 1.46 -1.31 10.69
C VAL A 144 0.50 -2.33 11.29
N LEU A 145 0.04 -3.26 10.47
CA LEU A 145 -0.83 -4.36 10.88
C LEU A 145 -0.08 -5.69 10.77
N ALA A 146 -0.30 -6.58 11.72
CA ALA A 146 0.24 -7.93 11.66
C ALA A 146 -0.88 -8.95 11.82
N HIS A 147 -0.77 -10.01 11.03
CA HIS A 147 -1.76 -11.07 10.93
C HIS A 147 -1.11 -12.44 11.15
N THR A 148 -1.89 -13.40 11.61
CA THR A 148 -1.53 -14.81 11.71
C THR A 148 -2.47 -15.64 10.87
N ASP A 149 -2.12 -16.90 10.67
CA ASP A 149 -3.07 -17.95 10.31
C ASP A 149 -3.89 -18.38 11.54
N THR A 150 -4.77 -19.35 11.36
CA THR A 150 -5.60 -19.91 12.43
C THR A 150 -4.89 -21.00 13.26
N SER A 151 -3.59 -21.19 13.05
CA SER A 151 -2.82 -22.16 13.83
C SER A 151 -2.55 -21.65 15.24
N GLY A 152 -2.84 -22.44 16.25
CA GLY A 152 -2.70 -22.05 17.65
C GLY A 152 -3.98 -21.49 18.27
N SER A 153 -3.85 -20.82 19.43
CA SER A 153 -5.01 -20.20 20.07
C SER A 153 -5.19 -18.74 19.60
N PRO A 154 -6.44 -18.23 19.53
CA PRO A 154 -6.70 -16.83 19.20
C PRO A 154 -5.96 -15.85 20.10
N GLN A 155 -5.81 -16.15 21.40
CA GLN A 155 -5.10 -15.32 22.37
C GLN A 155 -3.60 -15.26 22.06
N THR A 156 -3.00 -16.40 21.73
CA THR A 156 -1.58 -16.48 21.32
C THR A 156 -1.35 -15.70 20.01
N ASN A 157 -2.24 -15.87 19.03
CA ASN A 157 -2.19 -15.18 17.75
C ASN A 157 -2.34 -13.66 17.90
N ALA A 158 -3.27 -13.22 18.73
CA ALA A 158 -3.43 -11.79 19.06
C ALA A 158 -2.14 -11.21 19.69
N ALA A 159 -1.59 -11.89 20.71
CA ALA A 159 -0.38 -11.44 21.39
C ALA A 159 0.86 -11.43 20.47
N LEU A 160 1.03 -12.46 19.65
CA LEU A 160 2.16 -12.54 18.71
C LEU A 160 2.07 -11.45 17.64
N SER A 161 0.89 -11.28 17.05
CA SER A 161 0.67 -10.25 16.02
C SER A 161 0.88 -8.84 16.57
N GLU A 162 0.43 -8.54 17.79
CA GLU A 162 0.66 -7.24 18.42
C GLU A 162 2.16 -6.95 18.59
N LYS A 163 2.94 -7.92 19.09
CA LYS A 163 4.39 -7.79 19.22
C LYS A 163 5.07 -7.57 17.86
N ARG A 164 4.66 -8.27 16.81
CA ARG A 164 5.19 -8.14 15.45
C ARG A 164 4.90 -6.77 14.84
N ALA A 165 3.64 -6.30 14.95
CA ALA A 165 3.26 -4.98 14.47
C ALA A 165 4.07 -3.88 15.19
N ALA A 166 4.22 -3.98 16.51
CA ALA A 166 5.01 -3.04 17.30
C ALA A 166 6.50 -3.07 16.92
N ALA A 167 7.07 -4.24 16.64
CA ALA A 167 8.48 -4.37 16.24
C ALA A 167 8.75 -3.64 14.91
N VAL A 168 7.91 -3.84 13.88
CA VAL A 168 8.06 -3.14 12.59
C VAL A 168 7.81 -1.64 12.75
N ALA A 169 6.80 -1.22 13.52
CA ALA A 169 6.55 0.20 13.80
C ALA A 169 7.74 0.86 14.51
N THR A 170 8.36 0.17 15.47
CA THR A 170 9.57 0.63 16.17
C THR A 170 10.75 0.73 15.20
N TYR A 171 10.91 -0.24 14.30
CA TYR A 171 11.94 -0.21 13.27
C TYR A 171 11.80 1.02 12.38
N LEU A 172 10.60 1.28 11.84
CA LEU A 172 10.35 2.46 11.00
C LEU A 172 10.65 3.76 11.75
N ALA A 173 10.25 3.86 13.01
CA ALA A 173 10.52 5.04 13.83
C ALA A 173 12.02 5.23 14.09
N ALA A 174 12.76 4.16 14.36
CA ALA A 174 14.22 4.20 14.57
C ALA A 174 14.98 4.67 13.32
N HIS A 175 14.42 4.40 12.11
CA HIS A 175 15.00 4.83 10.84
C HIS A 175 14.44 6.16 10.32
N GLY A 176 13.80 6.94 11.21
CA GLY A 176 13.46 8.34 10.99
C GLY A 176 12.08 8.60 10.43
N VAL A 177 11.19 7.60 10.35
CA VAL A 177 9.78 7.85 10.09
C VAL A 177 9.16 8.52 11.32
N ALA A 178 8.57 9.70 11.14
CA ALA A 178 8.03 10.48 12.27
C ALA A 178 6.99 9.69 13.07
N ARG A 179 7.20 9.55 14.38
CA ARG A 179 6.30 8.80 15.27
C ARG A 179 4.84 9.28 15.23
N ALA A 180 4.62 10.58 14.97
CA ALA A 180 3.28 11.15 14.80
C ALA A 180 2.47 10.49 13.66
N ARG A 181 3.15 9.91 12.69
CA ARG A 181 2.57 9.22 11.53
C ARG A 181 2.26 7.76 11.81
N ILE A 182 2.95 7.12 12.76
CA ILE A 182 2.96 5.68 12.93
C ILE A 182 1.91 5.26 13.95
N ALA A 183 1.18 4.20 13.63
CA ALA A 183 0.42 3.41 14.58
C ALA A 183 0.56 1.93 14.23
N SER A 184 0.41 1.05 15.21
CA SER A 184 0.50 -0.40 15.01
C SER A 184 -0.65 -1.12 15.68
N ARG A 185 -1.00 -2.29 15.16
CA ARG A 185 -2.00 -3.19 15.76
C ARG A 185 -1.78 -4.62 15.28
N GLY A 186 -1.82 -5.56 16.20
CA GLY A 186 -1.98 -6.98 15.90
C GLY A 186 -3.44 -7.31 15.66
N LEU A 187 -3.74 -8.02 14.58
CA LEU A 187 -5.08 -8.49 14.25
C LEU A 187 -5.22 -10.00 14.45
N GLY A 188 -4.13 -10.70 14.77
CA GLY A 188 -4.17 -12.14 14.88
C GLY A 188 -4.77 -12.77 13.63
N GLU A 189 -5.69 -13.69 13.82
CA GLU A 189 -6.44 -14.39 12.78
C GLU A 189 -7.76 -13.71 12.38
N SER A 190 -8.09 -12.54 12.95
CA SER A 190 -9.41 -11.91 12.80
C SER A 190 -9.67 -11.26 11.44
N ALA A 191 -8.63 -11.09 10.61
CA ALA A 191 -8.74 -10.47 9.29
C ALA A 191 -7.94 -11.27 8.25
N PRO A 192 -8.37 -12.49 7.92
CA PRO A 192 -7.66 -13.37 7.00
C PRO A 192 -7.84 -12.92 5.55
N LEU A 193 -6.88 -13.27 4.67
CA LEU A 193 -7.04 -13.18 3.22
C LEU A 193 -7.79 -14.40 2.67
N TYR A 194 -7.64 -15.53 3.32
CA TYR A 194 -8.31 -16.79 2.97
C TYR A 194 -9.06 -17.33 4.19
N SER A 195 -10.35 -17.59 4.04
CA SER A 195 -11.20 -18.20 5.07
C SER A 195 -12.29 -19.07 4.44
N PRO A 196 -12.34 -20.37 4.77
CA PRO A 196 -11.36 -21.08 5.59
C PRO A 196 -10.00 -21.22 4.90
N GLU A 197 -8.94 -21.43 5.69
CA GLU A 197 -7.62 -21.83 5.18
C GLU A 197 -7.62 -23.32 4.85
N THR A 198 -7.46 -23.68 3.58
CA THR A 198 -7.55 -25.08 3.13
C THR A 198 -6.18 -25.73 2.90
N ASP A 199 -5.13 -24.92 2.77
CA ASP A 199 -3.78 -25.39 2.49
C ASP A 199 -2.71 -24.46 3.11
N GLU A 200 -1.45 -24.91 3.08
CA GLU A 200 -0.33 -24.17 3.64
C GLU A 200 -0.05 -22.85 2.88
N THR A 201 -0.35 -22.76 1.59
CA THR A 201 -0.17 -21.53 0.80
C THR A 201 -1.11 -20.42 1.29
N GLN A 202 -2.35 -20.77 1.57
CA GLN A 202 -3.34 -19.85 2.13
C GLN A 202 -2.96 -19.43 3.54
N LYS A 203 -2.51 -20.37 4.39
CA LYS A 203 -1.97 -20.05 5.72
C LYS A 203 -0.78 -19.10 5.64
N ALA A 204 0.18 -19.40 4.75
CA ALA A 204 1.33 -18.54 4.51
C ALA A 204 0.94 -17.13 4.08
N SER A 205 -0.09 -16.99 3.25
CA SER A 205 -0.65 -15.71 2.82
C SER A 205 -1.30 -14.95 3.98
N ASN A 206 -1.96 -15.66 4.90
CA ASN A 206 -2.55 -15.05 6.08
C ASN A 206 -1.48 -14.59 7.08
N ARG A 207 -0.35 -15.31 7.21
CA ARG A 207 0.81 -14.88 8.03
C ARG A 207 1.55 -13.71 7.36
N ARG A 208 1.11 -12.50 7.57
CA ARG A 208 1.65 -11.32 6.90
C ARG A 208 1.74 -10.09 7.79
N ILE A 209 2.56 -9.15 7.36
CA ILE A 209 2.60 -7.77 7.85
C ILE A 209 2.04 -6.87 6.74
N GLU A 210 1.25 -5.90 7.09
CA GLU A 210 0.81 -4.85 6.18
C GLU A 210 1.32 -3.50 6.69
N ILE A 211 2.06 -2.76 5.84
CA ILE A 211 2.37 -1.35 6.08
C ILE A 211 1.42 -0.55 5.19
N ARG A 212 0.45 0.10 5.79
CA ARG A 212 -0.58 0.85 5.09
C ARG A 212 -0.24 2.33 5.11
N LEU A 213 -0.18 2.93 3.94
CA LEU A 213 0.10 4.34 3.72
C LEU A 213 -1.18 5.04 3.28
N VAL A 214 -1.79 5.77 4.20
CA VAL A 214 -3.04 6.50 3.95
C VAL A 214 -2.71 7.99 3.79
N PRO A 215 -3.14 8.65 2.69
CA PRO A 215 -2.80 10.05 2.47
C PRO A 215 -3.35 10.94 3.60
N TYR A 216 -2.48 11.81 4.14
CA TYR A 216 -2.89 12.82 5.10
C TYR A 216 -3.50 14.00 4.35
N ARG A 217 -4.81 14.10 4.36
CA ARG A 217 -5.60 15.11 3.64
C ARG A 217 -5.92 16.32 4.52
N ALA A 218 -6.05 17.49 3.86
CA ALA A 218 -6.54 18.73 4.48
C ALA A 218 -8.02 18.61 4.87
#